data_1cfab37c9b304b7eb10714c893b4b1b3
#
_entry.id   1cfab37c9b304b7eb10714c893b4b1b3
#
_cell.length_a   1.000
_cell.length_b   1.000
_cell.length_c   1.000
_cell.angle_alpha   90.00
_cell.angle_beta   90.00
_cell.angle_gamma   90.00
#
_symmetry.space_group_name_H-M   'P 1'
#
loop_
_entity.id
_entity.type
_entity.pdbx_description
1 polymer ?
#
loop_
_entity_poly.entity_id
_entity_poly.type
_entity_poly.pdbx_seq_one_letter_code
_entity_poly.pdbx_strand_id
1 'polypeptide(L)'
;MNLYPINAGNFKLDGGAMFGVVPKSLWQKTNPSDSNNLIDLTARCMLIESGSRLILVDAGMGDKQSEKFFSYYKPWGDDSLIRSINNAGFSIDEITDVFLTHLHFDHCGGATVLNSNNISVPLFKNAKYWSNKNHWDWATSPNSREKASFLNENLIPIEESGQLCFLDVKSPGFNHYDELGFDVLFVDGHTEKQMIPKVSYSGKEVVFMADLLPTAGHIPLPYIMGYDVRPLTTLEEKRRFLNLAVKEGYCLFMEHDAHNQIITLKETEKGIRFGGSLSLKDL
;
A
#
# COMPACT_ATOMS: atom_id res chain seq x y z
N MET A 1 15.36 -13.52 4.72
CA MET A 1 14.58 -12.29 5.01
C MET A 1 13.58 -12.60 6.10
N ASN A 2 13.33 -11.65 7.02
CA ASN A 2 12.22 -11.70 7.97
C ASN A 2 11.21 -10.62 7.60
N LEU A 3 9.93 -10.87 7.85
CA LEU A 3 8.85 -9.94 7.57
C LEU A 3 8.08 -9.61 8.85
N TYR A 4 7.73 -8.34 9.03
CA TYR A 4 6.95 -7.87 10.17
C TYR A 4 5.79 -7.00 9.69
N PRO A 5 4.58 -7.21 10.20
CA PRO A 5 3.47 -6.31 9.93
C PRO A 5 3.61 -5.04 10.78
N ILE A 6 3.50 -3.89 10.17
CA ILE A 6 3.58 -2.58 10.82
C ILE A 6 2.26 -1.86 10.62
N ASN A 7 1.45 -1.77 11.66
CA ASN A 7 0.17 -1.05 11.59
C ASN A 7 0.42 0.44 11.78
N ALA A 8 0.36 1.19 10.68
CA ALA A 8 0.63 2.64 10.67
C ALA A 8 -0.59 3.49 11.03
N GLY A 9 -1.73 2.86 11.30
CA GLY A 9 -2.99 3.48 11.67
C GLY A 9 -4.17 2.84 10.95
N ASN A 10 -5.37 3.22 11.37
CA ASN A 10 -6.61 2.77 10.74
C ASN A 10 -7.45 3.99 10.37
N PHE A 11 -8.24 3.88 9.32
CA PHE A 11 -9.05 4.97 8.80
C PHE A 11 -10.32 4.45 8.12
N LYS A 12 -11.12 5.35 7.57
CA LYS A 12 -12.36 4.98 6.87
C LYS A 12 -12.44 5.71 5.54
N LEU A 13 -12.98 5.03 4.53
CA LEU A 13 -13.37 5.63 3.26
C LEU A 13 -14.80 5.28 2.90
N ASP A 14 -15.39 6.08 2.00
CA ASP A 14 -16.72 5.80 1.45
C ASP A 14 -16.69 4.46 0.68
N GLY A 15 -17.57 3.54 1.08
CA GLY A 15 -17.64 2.22 0.47
C GLY A 15 -18.09 2.26 -1.00
N GLY A 16 -18.87 3.27 -1.39
CA GLY A 16 -19.24 3.47 -2.79
C GLY A 16 -18.04 3.87 -3.64
N ALA A 17 -17.19 4.78 -3.12
CA ALA A 17 -15.95 5.15 -3.79
C ALA A 17 -14.96 3.97 -3.85
N MET A 18 -14.85 3.16 -2.78
CA MET A 18 -13.99 1.98 -2.77
C MET A 18 -14.45 0.89 -3.73
N PHE A 19 -15.74 0.72 -3.96
CA PHE A 19 -16.27 -0.34 -4.81
C PHE A 19 -16.81 0.15 -6.17
N GLY A 20 -16.70 1.44 -6.46
CA GLY A 20 -17.05 2.03 -7.75
C GLY A 20 -18.49 1.75 -8.16
N VAL A 21 -18.66 1.08 -9.30
CA VAL A 21 -20.00 0.78 -9.86
C VAL A 21 -20.69 -0.44 -9.22
N VAL A 22 -20.03 -1.14 -8.29
CA VAL A 22 -20.62 -2.32 -7.63
C VAL A 22 -21.73 -1.88 -6.65
N PRO A 23 -22.94 -2.45 -6.73
CA PRO A 23 -24.02 -2.11 -5.81
C PRO A 23 -23.67 -2.39 -4.34
N LYS A 24 -24.05 -1.50 -3.42
CA LYS A 24 -23.84 -1.65 -1.97
C LYS A 24 -24.35 -2.97 -1.43
N SER A 25 -25.51 -3.45 -1.90
CA SER A 25 -26.09 -4.75 -1.51
C SER A 25 -25.18 -5.96 -1.79
N LEU A 26 -24.16 -5.79 -2.64
CA LEU A 26 -23.17 -6.82 -2.93
C LEU A 26 -21.91 -6.64 -2.07
N TRP A 27 -21.24 -5.46 -2.14
CA TRP A 27 -19.95 -5.26 -1.49
C TRP A 27 -20.04 -5.15 0.04
N GLN A 28 -21.15 -4.67 0.61
CA GLN A 28 -21.29 -4.59 2.07
C GLN A 28 -21.27 -5.95 2.79
N LYS A 29 -21.34 -7.06 2.05
CA LYS A 29 -21.23 -8.42 2.61
C LYS A 29 -19.80 -8.77 3.01
N THR A 30 -18.83 -8.16 2.38
CA THR A 30 -17.40 -8.32 2.66
C THR A 30 -16.81 -7.16 3.44
N ASN A 31 -17.28 -5.96 3.17
CA ASN A 31 -16.82 -4.71 3.78
C ASN A 31 -18.03 -3.92 4.33
N PRO A 32 -18.52 -4.28 5.55
CA PRO A 32 -19.66 -3.60 6.15
C PRO A 32 -19.39 -2.10 6.33
N SER A 33 -20.37 -1.26 5.99
CA SER A 33 -20.27 0.18 6.16
C SER A 33 -21.09 0.66 7.36
N ASP A 34 -20.67 1.78 7.94
CA ASP A 34 -21.47 2.51 8.93
C ASP A 34 -22.64 3.29 8.29
N SER A 35 -23.37 4.09 9.11
CA SER A 35 -24.51 4.91 8.67
C SER A 35 -24.13 6.00 7.65
N ASN A 36 -22.86 6.40 7.59
CA ASN A 36 -22.31 7.36 6.65
C ASN A 36 -21.72 6.72 5.39
N ASN A 37 -21.95 5.42 5.19
CA ASN A 37 -21.38 4.63 4.10
C ASN A 37 -19.85 4.42 4.19
N LEU A 38 -19.25 4.68 5.35
CA LEU A 38 -17.81 4.52 5.54
C LEU A 38 -17.49 3.07 5.93
N ILE A 39 -16.48 2.49 5.29
CA ILE A 39 -15.93 1.15 5.61
C ILE A 39 -14.62 1.29 6.36
N ASP A 40 -14.29 0.31 7.19
CA ASP A 40 -13.04 0.24 7.94
C ASP A 40 -11.89 -0.20 7.05
N LEU A 41 -10.80 0.55 7.12
CA LEU A 41 -9.55 0.28 6.43
C LEU A 41 -8.36 0.38 7.40
N THR A 42 -7.26 -0.26 7.04
CA THR A 42 -5.96 -0.15 7.73
C THR A 42 -4.92 0.45 6.80
N ALA A 43 -3.88 1.06 7.36
CA ALA A 43 -2.62 1.31 6.69
C ALA A 43 -1.59 0.32 7.26
N ARG A 44 -1.65 -0.93 6.78
CA ARG A 44 -0.76 -2.01 7.22
C ARG A 44 0.46 -2.07 6.32
N CYS A 45 1.54 -1.44 6.75
CA CYS A 45 2.84 -1.49 6.11
C CYS A 45 3.54 -2.83 6.36
N MET A 46 4.56 -3.14 5.58
CA MET A 46 5.39 -4.33 5.77
C MET A 46 6.84 -3.93 6.00
N LEU A 47 7.45 -4.41 7.08
CA LEU A 47 8.88 -4.24 7.33
C LEU A 47 9.62 -5.50 6.91
N ILE A 48 10.67 -5.33 6.09
CA ILE A 48 11.51 -6.41 5.55
C ILE A 48 12.90 -6.25 6.17
N GLU A 49 13.32 -7.25 6.95
CA GLU A 49 14.69 -7.36 7.44
C GLU A 49 15.48 -8.30 6.53
N SER A 50 16.54 -7.79 5.91
CA SER A 50 17.39 -8.53 4.97
C SER A 50 18.86 -8.16 5.14
N GLY A 51 19.61 -9.02 5.83
CA GLY A 51 21.01 -8.75 6.17
C GLY A 51 21.14 -7.49 7.04
N SER A 52 21.86 -6.49 6.55
CA SER A 52 22.01 -5.19 7.22
C SER A 52 20.94 -4.17 6.83
N ARG A 53 19.97 -4.56 6.05
CA ARG A 53 18.91 -3.65 5.55
C ARG A 53 17.60 -3.88 6.30
N LEU A 54 16.95 -2.78 6.59
CA LEU A 54 15.62 -2.74 7.17
C LEU A 54 14.75 -1.85 6.26
N ILE A 55 13.91 -2.49 5.44
CA ILE A 55 13.15 -1.85 4.37
C ILE A 55 11.69 -1.76 4.78
N LEU A 56 11.17 -0.55 4.93
CA LEU A 56 9.75 -0.32 5.20
C LEU A 56 9.00 -0.14 3.87
N VAL A 57 8.00 -0.97 3.62
CA VAL A 57 7.08 -0.85 2.48
C VAL A 57 5.87 -0.05 2.92
N ASP A 58 5.70 1.13 2.35
CA ASP A 58 4.76 2.19 2.69
C ASP A 58 4.89 2.73 4.12
N ALA A 59 4.22 3.82 4.43
CA ALA A 59 4.37 4.52 5.71
C ALA A 59 3.02 4.99 6.31
N GLY A 60 1.90 4.67 5.68
CA GLY A 60 0.59 5.10 6.12
C GLY A 60 0.34 6.60 5.94
N MET A 61 -0.73 7.10 6.56
CA MET A 61 -1.21 8.47 6.39
C MET A 61 -0.39 9.50 7.18
N GLY A 62 0.27 9.08 8.27
CA GLY A 62 0.92 9.99 9.21
C GLY A 62 -0.08 10.80 10.03
N ASP A 63 0.42 11.82 10.74
CA ASP A 63 -0.36 12.61 11.70
C ASP A 63 -0.22 14.13 11.53
N LYS A 64 0.50 14.59 10.49
CA LYS A 64 0.83 16.01 10.31
C LYS A 64 -0.26 16.87 9.70
N GLN A 65 -1.31 16.23 9.14
CA GLN A 65 -2.40 16.94 8.47
C GLN A 65 -3.34 17.62 9.48
N SER A 66 -4.18 18.53 8.99
CA SER A 66 -5.13 19.26 9.83
C SER A 66 -6.23 18.35 10.38
N GLU A 67 -6.86 18.74 11.50
CA GLU A 67 -8.04 18.08 12.04
C GLU A 67 -9.17 17.99 11.00
N LYS A 68 -9.32 19.03 10.17
CA LYS A 68 -10.28 19.03 9.07
C LYS A 68 -9.99 17.91 8.07
N PHE A 69 -8.72 17.71 7.70
CA PHE A 69 -8.32 16.61 6.82
C PHE A 69 -8.70 15.27 7.45
N PHE A 70 -8.26 15.00 8.67
CA PHE A 70 -8.56 13.74 9.34
C PHE A 70 -10.07 13.54 9.60
N SER A 71 -10.86 14.60 9.69
CA SER A 71 -12.31 14.48 9.83
C SER A 71 -12.99 13.78 8.65
N TYR A 72 -12.37 13.77 7.46
CA TYR A 72 -12.88 13.04 6.29
C TYR A 72 -12.56 11.54 6.34
N TYR A 73 -11.43 11.18 6.93
CA TYR A 73 -10.91 9.81 6.96
C TYR A 73 -11.19 9.07 8.27
N LYS A 74 -11.70 9.78 9.28
CA LYS A 74 -12.12 9.19 10.57
C LYS A 74 -11.11 8.19 11.14
N PRO A 75 -9.86 8.60 11.45
CA PRO A 75 -8.89 7.70 12.06
C PRO A 75 -9.49 7.03 13.31
N TRP A 76 -9.15 5.75 13.54
CA TRP A 76 -9.64 4.99 14.67
C TRP A 76 -8.58 4.01 15.19
N GLY A 77 -8.77 3.54 16.44
CA GLY A 77 -7.81 2.68 17.12
C GLY A 77 -6.57 3.43 17.61
N ASP A 78 -5.62 2.68 18.17
CA ASP A 78 -4.43 3.24 18.81
C ASP A 78 -3.14 2.95 18.03
N ASP A 79 -3.23 2.32 16.87
CA ASP A 79 -2.08 1.99 16.04
C ASP A 79 -1.40 3.26 15.51
N SER A 80 -0.07 3.22 15.44
CA SER A 80 0.74 4.27 14.80
C SER A 80 2.03 3.68 14.25
N LEU A 81 2.57 4.28 13.20
CA LEU A 81 3.77 3.83 12.51
C LEU A 81 4.95 3.63 13.47
N ILE A 82 5.31 4.66 14.23
CA ILE A 82 6.47 4.63 15.14
C ILE A 82 6.28 3.58 16.24
N ARG A 83 5.09 3.54 16.86
CA ARG A 83 4.82 2.55 17.91
C ARG A 83 4.86 1.12 17.37
N SER A 84 4.35 0.88 16.19
CA SER A 84 4.36 -0.45 15.57
C SER A 84 5.77 -0.91 15.19
N ILE A 85 6.62 0.00 14.69
CA ILE A 85 8.05 -0.27 14.46
C ILE A 85 8.74 -0.63 15.78
N ASN A 86 8.52 0.15 16.85
CA ASN A 86 9.11 -0.12 18.17
C ASN A 86 8.61 -1.47 18.75
N ASN A 87 7.33 -1.79 18.59
CA ASN A 87 6.77 -3.06 19.04
C ASN A 87 7.33 -4.26 18.27
N ALA A 88 7.76 -4.07 17.03
CA ALA A 88 8.47 -5.07 16.26
C ALA A 88 9.95 -5.23 16.67
N GLY A 89 10.44 -4.40 17.61
CA GLY A 89 11.81 -4.46 18.17
C GLY A 89 12.81 -3.56 17.46
N PHE A 90 12.37 -2.64 16.62
CA PHE A 90 13.21 -1.73 15.84
C PHE A 90 12.93 -0.26 16.20
N SER A 91 13.87 0.60 15.88
CA SER A 91 13.69 2.06 15.93
C SER A 91 13.59 2.68 14.54
N ILE A 92 13.03 3.87 14.44
CA ILE A 92 12.95 4.61 13.17
C ILE A 92 14.34 4.95 12.61
N ASP A 93 15.35 5.06 13.45
CA ASP A 93 16.74 5.38 13.05
C ASP A 93 17.45 4.17 12.42
N GLU A 94 16.93 2.95 12.60
CA GLU A 94 17.45 1.72 12.01
C GLU A 94 16.90 1.45 10.61
N ILE A 95 15.81 2.14 10.21
CA ILE A 95 15.24 2.00 8.86
C ILE A 95 16.26 2.52 7.85
N THR A 96 16.68 1.63 6.95
CA THR A 96 17.67 1.93 5.90
C THR A 96 17.03 2.33 4.59
N ASP A 97 15.78 1.91 4.38
CA ASP A 97 15.06 2.12 3.13
C ASP A 97 13.56 2.25 3.40
N VAL A 98 12.90 3.15 2.68
CA VAL A 98 11.45 3.28 2.61
C VAL A 98 11.04 3.06 1.16
N PHE A 99 10.33 1.99 0.89
CA PHE A 99 9.81 1.66 -0.43
C PHE A 99 8.37 2.13 -0.52
N LEU A 100 8.13 3.19 -1.29
CA LEU A 100 6.79 3.77 -1.48
C LEU A 100 6.14 3.13 -2.71
N THR A 101 5.12 2.31 -2.51
CA THR A 101 4.41 1.63 -3.59
C THR A 101 3.84 2.63 -4.58
N HIS A 102 3.27 3.68 -4.05
CA HIS A 102 2.86 4.89 -4.76
C HIS A 102 2.73 6.07 -3.75
N LEU A 103 2.40 7.25 -4.25
CA LEU A 103 2.57 8.48 -3.48
C LEU A 103 1.24 9.11 -3.04
N HIS A 104 0.14 8.35 -2.98
CA HIS A 104 -1.07 8.81 -2.33
C HIS A 104 -0.82 8.99 -0.83
N PHE A 105 -1.55 9.94 -0.22
CA PHE A 105 -1.29 10.40 1.16
C PHE A 105 -1.39 9.30 2.22
N ASP A 106 -2.18 8.27 1.99
CA ASP A 106 -2.38 7.15 2.90
C ASP A 106 -1.30 6.06 2.80
N HIS A 107 -0.42 6.16 1.80
CA HIS A 107 0.77 5.31 1.62
C HIS A 107 2.07 6.02 2.00
N CYS A 108 2.21 7.30 1.63
CA CYS A 108 3.46 8.04 1.84
C CYS A 108 3.39 9.10 2.95
N GLY A 109 2.20 9.37 3.51
CA GLY A 109 2.03 10.46 4.48
C GLY A 109 2.90 10.35 5.72
N GLY A 110 3.04 9.16 6.28
CA GLY A 110 3.90 8.92 7.44
C GLY A 110 5.40 8.92 7.13
N ALA A 111 5.79 8.99 5.85
CA ALA A 111 7.20 9.09 5.45
C ALA A 111 7.83 10.45 5.83
N THR A 112 7.01 11.45 6.12
CA THR A 112 7.43 12.79 6.55
C THR A 112 6.70 13.22 7.82
N VAL A 113 7.33 14.09 8.62
CA VAL A 113 6.83 14.58 9.91
C VAL A 113 7.10 16.09 10.03
N LEU A 114 6.31 16.80 10.83
CA LEU A 114 6.61 18.20 11.17
C LEU A 114 7.74 18.26 12.23
N ASN A 115 8.76 19.04 11.95
CA ASN A 115 9.78 19.35 12.93
C ASN A 115 9.29 20.42 13.93
N SER A 116 10.16 20.82 14.89
CA SER A 116 9.85 21.84 15.89
C SER A 116 9.49 23.23 15.33
N ASN A 117 9.80 23.48 14.06
CA ASN A 117 9.48 24.74 13.36
C ASN A 117 8.24 24.60 12.44
N ASN A 118 7.46 23.51 12.56
CA ASN A 118 6.34 23.19 11.71
C ASN A 118 6.71 23.06 10.21
N ILE A 119 7.92 22.61 9.94
CA ILE A 119 8.40 22.32 8.58
C ILE A 119 8.36 20.80 8.38
N SER A 120 7.78 20.33 7.29
CA SER A 120 7.76 18.91 6.94
C SER A 120 9.18 18.46 6.57
N VAL A 121 9.63 17.36 7.17
CA VAL A 121 10.95 16.75 6.95
C VAL A 121 10.81 15.23 6.88
N PRO A 122 11.73 14.51 6.23
CA PRO A 122 11.72 13.05 6.26
C PRO A 122 11.76 12.49 7.68
N LEU A 123 10.89 11.53 7.98
CA LEU A 123 10.86 10.85 9.29
C LEU A 123 12.11 9.95 9.47
N PHE A 124 12.46 9.19 8.45
CA PHE A 124 13.54 8.21 8.48
C PHE A 124 14.82 8.84 7.94
N LYS A 125 15.59 9.45 8.83
CA LYS A 125 16.75 10.30 8.50
C LYS A 125 17.90 9.53 7.83
N ASN A 126 17.99 8.22 8.09
CA ASN A 126 19.06 7.36 7.60
C ASN A 126 18.63 6.55 6.37
N ALA A 127 17.38 6.65 5.95
CA ALA A 127 16.81 5.83 4.89
C ALA A 127 16.97 6.45 3.50
N LYS A 128 17.06 5.60 2.47
CA LYS A 128 16.73 5.96 1.10
C LYS A 128 15.23 5.81 0.88
N TYR A 129 14.62 6.73 0.16
CA TYR A 129 13.21 6.66 -0.22
C TYR A 129 13.09 6.24 -1.68
N TRP A 130 12.47 5.11 -1.92
CA TRP A 130 12.37 4.52 -3.24
C TRP A 130 11.02 4.80 -3.89
N SER A 131 11.07 5.33 -5.10
CA SER A 131 9.95 5.49 -6.01
C SER A 131 10.41 5.14 -7.43
N ASN A 132 9.68 5.54 -8.44
CA ASN A 132 10.16 5.55 -9.83
C ASN A 132 9.89 6.91 -10.46
N LYS A 133 10.71 7.27 -11.46
CA LYS A 133 10.66 8.61 -12.07
C LYS A 133 9.32 8.92 -12.71
N ASN A 134 8.69 7.92 -13.35
CA ASN A 134 7.39 8.11 -13.99
C ASN A 134 6.31 8.47 -12.97
N HIS A 135 6.27 7.73 -11.85
CA HIS A 135 5.30 7.99 -10.79
C HIS A 135 5.58 9.31 -10.07
N TRP A 136 6.85 9.64 -9.84
CA TRP A 136 7.24 10.90 -9.21
C TRP A 136 6.78 12.11 -10.02
N ASP A 137 7.05 12.10 -11.34
CA ASP A 137 6.61 13.17 -12.24
C ASP A 137 5.08 13.28 -12.30
N TRP A 138 4.39 12.14 -12.28
CA TRP A 138 2.94 12.10 -12.22
C TRP A 138 2.40 12.71 -10.92
N ALA A 139 2.98 12.35 -9.76
CA ALA A 139 2.55 12.80 -8.45
C ALA A 139 2.84 14.29 -8.19
N THR A 140 3.95 14.81 -8.71
CA THR A 140 4.34 16.23 -8.57
C THR A 140 3.65 17.15 -9.58
N SER A 141 3.06 16.58 -10.64
CA SER A 141 2.26 17.31 -11.64
C SER A 141 0.91 16.61 -11.88
N PRO A 142 0.10 16.46 -10.81
CA PRO A 142 -1.06 15.58 -10.84
C PRO A 142 -2.18 16.11 -11.72
N ASN A 143 -2.92 15.20 -12.34
CA ASN A 143 -4.17 15.52 -13.01
C ASN A 143 -5.25 15.94 -11.99
N SER A 144 -6.34 16.54 -12.47
CA SER A 144 -7.40 17.08 -11.61
C SER A 144 -8.13 16.03 -10.78
N ARG A 145 -8.11 14.75 -11.19
CA ARG A 145 -8.77 13.64 -10.49
C ARG A 145 -7.99 13.21 -9.25
N GLU A 146 -6.66 13.14 -9.35
CA GLU A 146 -5.80 12.64 -8.27
C GLU A 146 -5.15 13.74 -7.42
N LYS A 147 -5.26 15.01 -7.83
CA LYS A 147 -4.60 16.13 -7.15
C LYS A 147 -4.81 16.14 -5.64
N ALA A 148 -5.99 15.72 -5.17
CA ALA A 148 -6.30 15.69 -3.75
C ALA A 148 -5.59 14.54 -3.00
N SER A 149 -5.08 13.54 -3.71
CA SER A 149 -4.37 12.39 -3.14
C SER A 149 -2.86 12.62 -3.03
N PHE A 150 -2.30 13.55 -3.82
CA PHE A 150 -0.87 13.88 -3.80
C PHE A 150 -0.64 15.20 -3.04
N LEU A 151 -0.03 15.09 -1.86
CA LEU A 151 0.22 16.23 -0.99
C LEU A 151 1.70 16.62 -1.05
N ASN A 152 1.99 17.86 -1.46
CA ASN A 152 3.35 18.34 -1.64
C ASN A 152 4.19 18.22 -0.35
N GLU A 153 3.59 18.40 0.81
CA GLU A 153 4.24 18.26 2.11
C GLU A 153 4.67 16.82 2.44
N ASN A 154 4.18 15.84 1.69
CA ASN A 154 4.64 14.45 1.77
C ASN A 154 5.80 14.15 0.81
N LEU A 155 5.90 14.89 -0.29
CA LEU A 155 6.78 14.58 -1.42
C LEU A 155 8.03 15.47 -1.43
N ILE A 156 7.84 16.78 -1.47
CA ILE A 156 8.92 17.75 -1.65
C ILE A 156 10.03 17.62 -0.59
N PRO A 157 9.73 17.41 0.71
CA PRO A 157 10.78 17.24 1.71
C PRO A 157 11.69 16.04 1.47
N ILE A 158 11.16 14.96 0.88
CA ILE A 158 11.95 13.77 0.53
C ILE A 158 12.92 14.09 -0.61
N GLU A 159 12.46 14.82 -1.63
CA GLU A 159 13.31 15.25 -2.75
C GLU A 159 14.41 16.22 -2.28
N GLU A 160 14.01 17.26 -1.53
CA GLU A 160 14.93 18.28 -1.01
C GLU A 160 15.98 17.74 -0.03
N SER A 161 15.67 16.63 0.67
CA SER A 161 16.64 15.98 1.58
C SER A 161 17.76 15.25 0.82
N GLY A 162 17.61 14.98 -0.47
CA GLY A 162 18.53 14.18 -1.27
C GLY A 162 18.46 12.67 -0.98
N GLN A 163 17.44 12.20 -0.24
CA GLN A 163 17.26 10.78 0.09
C GLN A 163 16.42 10.02 -0.96
N LEU A 164 15.83 10.73 -1.94
CA LEU A 164 15.01 10.14 -2.99
C LEU A 164 15.86 9.33 -3.96
N CYS A 165 15.41 8.10 -4.22
CA CYS A 165 16.00 7.18 -5.20
C CYS A 165 14.93 6.67 -6.15
N PHE A 166 15.29 6.45 -7.42
CA PHE A 166 14.37 5.92 -8.40
C PHE A 166 14.77 4.52 -8.85
N LEU A 167 13.79 3.63 -8.92
CA LEU A 167 13.91 2.37 -9.62
C LEU A 167 13.61 2.56 -11.10
N ASP A 168 14.38 1.90 -11.95
CA ASP A 168 14.10 1.85 -13.37
C ASP A 168 12.86 0.99 -13.64
N VAL A 169 11.92 1.52 -14.39
CA VAL A 169 10.75 0.76 -14.84
C VAL A 169 11.18 -0.25 -15.89
N LYS A 170 11.14 -1.53 -15.54
CA LYS A 170 11.52 -2.64 -16.43
C LYS A 170 10.32 -3.19 -17.21
N SER A 171 10.55 -4.24 -17.98
CA SER A 171 9.55 -4.92 -18.80
C SER A 171 8.35 -5.43 -18.00
N PRO A 172 7.18 -5.70 -18.63
CA PRO A 172 6.02 -6.23 -17.93
C PRO A 172 6.30 -7.52 -17.17
N GLY A 173 5.68 -7.68 -15.99
CA GLY A 173 5.87 -8.79 -15.06
C GLY A 173 6.74 -8.42 -13.88
N PHE A 174 6.95 -9.39 -12.98
CA PHE A 174 7.87 -9.21 -11.85
C PHE A 174 9.32 -9.19 -12.33
N ASN A 175 10.08 -8.18 -11.91
CA ASN A 175 11.50 -8.03 -12.22
C ASN A 175 12.29 -7.87 -10.92
N HIS A 176 13.43 -8.55 -10.83
CA HIS A 176 14.31 -8.46 -9.66
C HIS A 176 15.08 -7.14 -9.63
N TYR A 177 15.20 -6.56 -8.42
CA TYR A 177 15.98 -5.37 -8.13
C TYR A 177 17.03 -5.70 -7.06
N ASP A 178 18.28 -5.82 -7.48
CA ASP A 178 19.41 -6.14 -6.59
C ASP A 178 19.55 -5.11 -5.45
N GLU A 179 19.20 -3.86 -5.74
CA GLU A 179 19.20 -2.75 -4.78
C GLU A 179 18.24 -2.98 -3.61
N LEU A 180 17.20 -3.78 -3.79
CA LEU A 180 16.19 -4.08 -2.78
C LEU A 180 16.25 -5.55 -2.32
N GLY A 181 16.73 -6.45 -3.19
CA GLY A 181 16.80 -7.88 -2.95
C GLY A 181 15.46 -8.60 -3.10
N PHE A 182 14.51 -8.00 -3.81
CA PHE A 182 13.21 -8.59 -4.11
C PHE A 182 12.68 -8.15 -5.49
N ASP A 183 11.59 -8.77 -5.91
CA ASP A 183 10.97 -8.49 -7.20
C ASP A 183 9.92 -7.39 -7.10
N VAL A 184 9.76 -6.59 -8.17
CA VAL A 184 8.74 -5.55 -8.28
C VAL A 184 7.98 -5.70 -9.59
N LEU A 185 6.64 -5.61 -9.51
CA LEU A 185 5.72 -5.47 -10.64
C LEU A 185 5.22 -4.03 -10.71
N PHE A 186 5.23 -3.41 -11.90
CA PHE A 186 4.64 -2.10 -12.12
C PHE A 186 3.24 -2.24 -12.70
N VAL A 187 2.30 -1.47 -12.17
CA VAL A 187 0.90 -1.40 -12.62
C VAL A 187 0.47 0.05 -12.83
N ASP A 188 -0.48 0.29 -13.71
CA ASP A 188 -0.87 1.62 -14.18
C ASP A 188 -2.33 1.97 -13.94
N GLY A 189 -3.13 1.00 -13.52
CA GLY A 189 -4.57 1.15 -13.44
C GLY A 189 -5.02 2.08 -12.32
N HIS A 190 -4.54 1.85 -11.11
CA HIS A 190 -4.86 2.67 -9.94
C HIS A 190 -4.24 4.06 -10.08
N THR A 191 -2.95 4.13 -10.26
CA THR A 191 -2.18 5.35 -10.57
C THR A 191 -1.00 5.01 -11.48
N GLU A 192 -0.27 5.99 -11.99
CA GLU A 192 0.88 5.77 -12.88
C GLU A 192 1.98 4.98 -12.17
N LYS A 193 2.39 3.84 -12.73
CA LYS A 193 3.53 3.03 -12.26
C LYS A 193 3.55 2.73 -10.75
N GLN A 194 2.39 2.40 -10.17
CA GLN A 194 2.35 1.83 -8.82
C GLN A 194 3.24 0.57 -8.77
N MET A 195 4.00 0.41 -7.70
CA MET A 195 4.96 -0.67 -7.49
C MET A 195 4.40 -1.72 -6.54
N ILE A 196 4.37 -2.97 -6.98
CA ILE A 196 3.88 -4.12 -6.20
C ILE A 196 5.08 -5.00 -5.86
N PRO A 197 5.62 -4.97 -4.63
CA PRO A 197 6.76 -5.80 -4.24
C PRO A 197 6.35 -7.24 -3.94
N LYS A 198 7.21 -8.19 -4.34
CA LYS A 198 7.10 -9.62 -4.07
C LYS A 198 8.36 -10.12 -3.38
N VAL A 199 8.21 -10.73 -2.22
CA VAL A 199 9.30 -11.13 -1.32
C VAL A 199 9.21 -12.61 -1.01
N SER A 200 10.33 -13.34 -1.09
CA SER A 200 10.40 -14.73 -0.63
C SER A 200 10.53 -14.79 0.89
N TYR A 201 9.60 -15.46 1.55
CA TYR A 201 9.55 -15.64 3.00
C TYR A 201 9.07 -17.05 3.38
N SER A 202 9.83 -17.75 4.23
CA SER A 202 9.51 -19.12 4.70
C SER A 202 9.13 -20.11 3.58
N GLY A 203 9.79 -20.01 2.42
CA GLY A 203 9.50 -20.86 1.25
C GLY A 203 8.21 -20.52 0.51
N LYS A 204 7.61 -19.37 0.79
CA LYS A 204 6.44 -18.80 0.10
C LYS A 204 6.81 -17.49 -0.57
N GLU A 205 6.06 -17.13 -1.60
CA GLU A 205 6.12 -15.81 -2.22
C GLU A 205 5.03 -14.94 -1.61
N VAL A 206 5.42 -13.89 -0.88
CA VAL A 206 4.53 -12.89 -0.28
C VAL A 206 4.49 -11.66 -1.18
N VAL A 207 3.31 -11.27 -1.62
CA VAL A 207 3.10 -10.09 -2.46
C VAL A 207 2.37 -9.03 -1.66
N PHE A 208 2.96 -7.86 -1.52
CA PHE A 208 2.30 -6.69 -0.91
C PHE A 208 1.37 -6.05 -1.94
N MET A 209 0.08 -6.04 -1.64
CA MET A 209 -0.94 -5.76 -2.67
C MET A 209 -1.17 -4.28 -2.95
N ALA A 210 -0.84 -3.40 -2.02
CA ALA A 210 -1.16 -1.98 -2.13
C ALA A 210 -2.58 -1.79 -2.72
N ASP A 211 -2.74 -0.93 -3.72
CA ASP A 211 -4.04 -0.59 -4.30
C ASP A 211 -4.38 -1.32 -5.62
N LEU A 212 -3.55 -2.31 -6.01
CA LEU A 212 -3.98 -3.25 -7.04
C LEU A 212 -5.12 -4.16 -6.53
N LEU A 213 -5.11 -4.52 -5.24
CA LEU A 213 -6.13 -5.30 -4.55
C LEU A 213 -6.24 -4.84 -3.08
N PRO A 214 -6.94 -3.75 -2.78
CA PRO A 214 -6.90 -3.13 -1.45
C PRO A 214 -7.51 -3.99 -0.34
N THR A 215 -8.56 -4.76 -0.62
CA THR A 215 -9.17 -5.70 0.36
C THR A 215 -9.58 -7.01 -0.30
N ALA A 216 -9.81 -8.06 0.50
CA ALA A 216 -10.32 -9.34 0.02
C ALA A 216 -11.68 -9.19 -0.71
N GLY A 217 -12.45 -8.15 -0.38
CA GLY A 217 -13.70 -7.82 -1.06
C GLY A 217 -13.52 -7.46 -2.52
N HIS A 218 -12.32 -7.02 -2.94
CA HIS A 218 -12.01 -6.63 -4.32
C HIS A 218 -11.54 -7.79 -5.22
N ILE A 219 -11.44 -9.02 -4.71
CA ILE A 219 -11.04 -10.18 -5.52
C ILE A 219 -11.90 -10.38 -6.78
N PRO A 220 -13.24 -10.26 -6.75
CA PRO A 220 -14.03 -10.38 -7.98
C PRO A 220 -13.61 -9.34 -9.02
N LEU A 221 -13.37 -9.77 -10.26
CA LEU A 221 -12.80 -8.90 -11.32
C LEU A 221 -13.53 -7.57 -11.52
N PRO A 222 -14.89 -7.52 -11.54
CA PRO A 222 -15.60 -6.25 -11.73
C PRO A 222 -15.50 -5.28 -10.54
N TYR A 223 -14.96 -5.70 -9.39
CA TYR A 223 -14.86 -4.89 -8.18
C TYR A 223 -13.60 -4.02 -8.28
N ILE A 224 -13.74 -2.89 -8.96
CA ILE A 224 -12.69 -1.90 -9.25
C ILE A 224 -13.03 -0.63 -8.48
N MET A 225 -12.04 -0.01 -7.87
CA MET A 225 -12.26 1.23 -7.11
C MET A 225 -12.70 2.39 -8.01
N GLY A 226 -13.56 3.24 -7.49
CA GLY A 226 -13.83 4.54 -8.09
C GLY A 226 -12.62 5.46 -8.09
N TYR A 227 -11.64 5.19 -7.25
CA TYR A 227 -10.36 5.92 -7.19
C TYR A 227 -9.41 5.59 -8.34
N ASP A 228 -9.56 4.44 -9.00
CA ASP A 228 -8.69 4.06 -10.11
C ASP A 228 -8.78 5.04 -11.27
N VAL A 229 -7.65 5.53 -11.74
CA VAL A 229 -7.65 6.51 -12.85
C VAL A 229 -7.88 5.85 -14.20
N ARG A 230 -7.54 4.55 -14.29
CA ARG A 230 -7.73 3.73 -15.50
C ARG A 230 -8.40 2.41 -15.13
N PRO A 231 -9.70 2.41 -14.77
CA PRO A 231 -10.38 1.23 -14.21
C PRO A 231 -10.37 0.01 -15.13
N LEU A 232 -10.36 0.18 -16.45
CA LEU A 232 -10.24 -0.94 -17.40
C LEU A 232 -8.81 -1.51 -17.43
N THR A 233 -7.79 -0.67 -17.19
CA THR A 233 -6.41 -1.13 -17.02
C THR A 233 -6.27 -1.91 -15.73
N THR A 234 -6.79 -1.39 -14.61
CA THR A 234 -6.82 -2.11 -13.31
C THR A 234 -7.49 -3.49 -13.47
N LEU A 235 -8.62 -3.55 -14.17
CA LEU A 235 -9.33 -4.82 -14.40
C LEU A 235 -8.44 -5.85 -15.10
N GLU A 236 -7.72 -5.43 -16.15
CA GLU A 236 -6.83 -6.31 -16.91
C GLU A 236 -5.58 -6.71 -16.09
N GLU A 237 -4.96 -5.77 -15.38
CA GLU A 237 -3.81 -6.02 -14.51
C GLU A 237 -4.19 -6.96 -13.37
N LYS A 238 -5.29 -6.71 -12.70
CA LYS A 238 -5.83 -7.58 -11.64
C LYS A 238 -6.15 -8.98 -12.18
N ARG A 239 -6.73 -9.10 -13.37
CA ARG A 239 -7.01 -10.40 -14.00
C ARG A 239 -5.73 -11.20 -14.22
N ARG A 240 -4.70 -10.57 -14.79
CA ARG A 240 -3.40 -11.22 -15.03
C ARG A 240 -2.74 -11.61 -13.73
N PHE A 241 -2.72 -10.68 -12.76
CA PHE A 241 -2.12 -10.91 -11.46
C PHE A 241 -2.81 -12.05 -10.70
N LEU A 242 -4.14 -12.05 -10.59
CA LEU A 242 -4.87 -13.10 -9.86
C LEU A 242 -4.67 -14.50 -10.47
N ASN A 243 -4.64 -14.60 -11.80
CA ASN A 243 -4.35 -15.87 -12.49
C ASN A 243 -2.93 -16.37 -12.16
N LEU A 244 -1.94 -15.47 -12.18
CA LEU A 244 -0.57 -15.80 -11.79
C LEU A 244 -0.50 -16.19 -10.32
N ALA A 245 -1.12 -15.42 -9.43
CA ALA A 245 -1.08 -15.65 -7.99
C ALA A 245 -1.70 -17.01 -7.57
N VAL A 246 -2.78 -17.42 -8.21
CA VAL A 246 -3.35 -18.76 -7.98
C VAL A 246 -2.41 -19.85 -8.48
N LYS A 247 -1.89 -19.70 -9.71
CA LYS A 247 -0.99 -20.67 -10.33
C LYS A 247 0.28 -20.89 -9.51
N GLU A 248 0.89 -19.82 -9.04
CA GLU A 248 2.16 -19.85 -8.29
C GLU A 248 1.97 -19.98 -6.76
N GLY A 249 0.72 -19.95 -6.27
CA GLY A 249 0.40 -20.09 -4.84
C GLY A 249 0.86 -18.91 -3.99
N TYR A 250 0.77 -17.69 -4.49
CA TYR A 250 1.18 -16.48 -3.77
C TYR A 250 0.34 -16.24 -2.52
N CYS A 251 1.00 -15.76 -1.47
CA CYS A 251 0.38 -15.21 -0.27
C CYS A 251 0.26 -13.69 -0.44
N LEU A 252 -0.95 -13.16 -0.37
CA LEU A 252 -1.20 -11.74 -0.64
C LEU A 252 -1.26 -10.97 0.69
N PHE A 253 -0.29 -10.11 0.94
CA PHE A 253 -0.26 -9.22 2.09
C PHE A 253 -1.14 -8.01 1.83
N MET A 254 -2.16 -7.82 2.67
CA MET A 254 -3.22 -6.85 2.48
C MET A 254 -2.97 -5.59 3.30
N GLU A 255 -2.73 -4.46 2.63
CA GLU A 255 -2.50 -3.19 3.30
C GLU A 255 -3.78 -2.64 3.92
N HIS A 256 -4.85 -2.55 3.13
CA HIS A 256 -6.08 -1.86 3.52
C HIS A 256 -7.17 -2.76 4.09
N ASP A 257 -6.97 -4.07 4.13
CA ASP A 257 -7.98 -4.98 4.69
C ASP A 257 -7.93 -4.98 6.24
N ALA A 258 -8.98 -4.45 6.86
CA ALA A 258 -9.07 -4.36 8.32
C ALA A 258 -9.17 -5.73 9.02
N HIS A 259 -9.51 -6.78 8.29
CA HIS A 259 -9.78 -8.11 8.86
C HIS A 259 -8.74 -9.17 8.48
N ASN A 260 -8.07 -9.00 7.33
CA ASN A 260 -7.15 -9.99 6.80
C ASN A 260 -5.77 -9.39 6.63
N GLN A 261 -4.76 -9.99 7.27
CA GLN A 261 -3.36 -9.59 7.09
C GLN A 261 -2.78 -10.19 5.81
N ILE A 262 -2.99 -11.48 5.63
CA ILE A 262 -2.60 -12.24 4.45
C ILE A 262 -3.79 -13.04 3.98
N ILE A 263 -3.99 -13.08 2.68
CA ILE A 263 -4.98 -13.94 2.07
C ILE A 263 -4.34 -14.89 1.07
N THR A 264 -4.97 -16.04 0.89
CA THR A 264 -4.72 -16.95 -0.20
C THR A 264 -5.89 -16.93 -1.19
N LEU A 265 -5.64 -17.39 -2.38
CA LEU A 265 -6.63 -17.48 -3.45
C LEU A 265 -6.96 -18.93 -3.79
N LYS A 266 -8.14 -19.15 -4.32
CA LYS A 266 -8.54 -20.44 -4.89
C LYS A 266 -9.32 -20.25 -6.18
N GLU A 267 -9.15 -21.18 -7.11
CA GLU A 267 -9.97 -21.24 -8.33
C GLU A 267 -11.30 -21.92 -8.02
N THR A 268 -12.36 -21.40 -8.62
CA THR A 268 -13.72 -21.94 -8.54
C THR A 268 -14.40 -21.86 -9.89
N GLU A 269 -15.53 -22.53 -10.08
CA GLU A 269 -16.37 -22.42 -11.30
C GLU A 269 -16.79 -20.96 -11.60
N LYS A 270 -16.84 -20.11 -10.57
CA LYS A 270 -17.18 -18.68 -10.70
C LYS A 270 -15.94 -17.78 -10.81
N GLY A 271 -14.77 -18.35 -11.13
CA GLY A 271 -13.47 -17.68 -11.19
C GLY A 271 -12.73 -17.67 -9.84
N ILE A 272 -11.69 -16.84 -9.73
CA ILE A 272 -10.83 -16.77 -8.57
C ILE A 272 -11.58 -16.14 -7.39
N ARG A 273 -11.42 -16.73 -6.21
CA ARG A 273 -12.09 -16.32 -4.96
C ARG A 273 -11.12 -16.38 -3.78
N PHE A 274 -11.53 -15.78 -2.68
CA PHE A 274 -10.87 -15.87 -1.39
C PHE A 274 -10.67 -17.34 -0.98
N GLY A 275 -9.44 -17.73 -0.69
CA GLY A 275 -9.04 -19.07 -0.28
C GLY A 275 -9.06 -19.25 1.23
N GLY A 276 -8.44 -18.33 1.96
CA GLY A 276 -8.32 -18.31 3.41
C GLY A 276 -7.56 -17.09 3.90
N SER A 277 -7.65 -16.80 5.20
CA SER A 277 -6.93 -15.75 5.91
C SER A 277 -5.82 -16.36 6.75
N LEU A 278 -4.67 -15.74 6.75
CA LEU A 278 -3.44 -16.10 7.48
C LEU A 278 -2.82 -14.85 8.09
N SER A 279 -1.88 -15.07 9.00
CA SER A 279 -0.91 -14.06 9.42
C SER A 279 0.50 -14.44 8.96
N LEU A 280 1.46 -13.52 9.03
CA LEU A 280 2.88 -13.83 8.72
C LEU A 280 3.43 -14.97 9.61
N LYS A 281 2.88 -15.16 10.81
CA LYS A 281 3.29 -16.23 11.74
C LYS A 281 2.81 -17.62 11.29
N ASP A 282 1.85 -17.67 10.39
CA ASP A 282 1.27 -18.93 9.88
C ASP A 282 2.00 -19.43 8.62
N LEU A 283 2.92 -18.62 8.07
CA LEU A 283 3.78 -18.97 6.92
C LEU A 283 5.10 -19.59 7.37
#